data_b8a22c78fc10f5a5a49f00d781f09cc5
#
_entry.id   b8a22c78fc10f5a5a49f00d781f09cc5
#
_cell.length_a   1.000
_cell.length_b   1.000
_cell.length_c   1.000
_cell.angle_alpha   90.00
_cell.angle_beta   90.00
_cell.angle_gamma   90.00
#
_symmetry.space_group_name_H-M   'P 1'
#
loop_
_entity.id
_entity.type
_entity.pdbx_description
1 polymer ?
#
loop_
_entity_poly.entity_id
_entity_poly.type
_entity_poly.pdbx_seq_one_letter_code
_entity_poly.pdbx_strand_id
1 'polypeptide(L)'
;CWDNCLILTVHSIQQIQDQIIDEFNFFKDWSEKYQYLIDLGKNLPEFKDSNRIDSNLIKGCQSKVWLNSSFDNNLVIFEADSDAIISKGIISLLIRVFSGHTPEEIISANVDFIEKIGLNSHLSQTRANGLLSMVKQIKIYALAYQAKK
;
A
#
# COMPACT_ATOMS: atom_id res chain seq x y z
N CYS A 1 -26.63 11.92 13.27
CA CYS A 1 -25.31 12.37 13.73
C CYS A 1 -24.26 11.28 13.67
N TRP A 2 -24.57 10.13 14.21
CA TRP A 2 -23.58 9.07 14.20
C TRP A 2 -23.37 8.47 12.80
N ASP A 3 -24.31 8.64 11.89
CA ASP A 3 -24.09 8.33 10.47
C ASP A 3 -23.00 9.22 9.90
N ASN A 4 -22.99 10.48 10.28
CA ASN A 4 -21.94 11.41 9.87
C ASN A 4 -20.59 11.02 10.45
N CYS A 5 -20.59 10.50 11.67
CA CYS A 5 -19.36 10.00 12.28
C CYS A 5 -18.79 8.82 11.51
N LEU A 6 -19.65 7.92 11.03
CA LEU A 6 -19.21 6.81 10.19
C LEU A 6 -18.61 7.30 8.87
N ILE A 7 -19.23 8.29 8.26
CA ILE A 7 -18.72 8.89 7.03
C ILE A 7 -17.35 9.53 7.27
N LEU A 8 -17.19 10.21 8.41
CA LEU A 8 -15.93 10.87 8.75
C LEU A 8 -14.81 9.89 9.05
N THR A 9 -15.13 8.69 9.54
CA THR A 9 -14.11 7.68 9.88
C THR A 9 -13.75 6.78 8.71
N VAL A 10 -14.60 6.74 7.67
CA VAL A 10 -14.36 5.90 6.49
C VAL A 10 -13.96 6.80 5.33
N HIS A 11 -12.72 6.68 4.91
CA HIS A 11 -12.20 7.44 3.78
C HIS A 11 -12.17 6.55 2.55
N SER A 12 -12.59 7.08 1.41
CA SER A 12 -12.44 6.39 0.14
C SER A 12 -10.97 6.30 -0.21
N ILE A 13 -10.65 5.36 -1.10
CA ILE A 13 -9.28 5.21 -1.60
C ILE A 13 -8.78 6.53 -2.19
N GLN A 14 -9.63 7.23 -2.94
CA GLN A 14 -9.26 8.50 -3.55
C GLN A 14 -8.94 9.57 -2.49
N GLN A 15 -9.72 9.63 -1.43
CA GLN A 15 -9.48 10.58 -0.34
C GLN A 15 -8.14 10.31 0.34
N ILE A 16 -7.80 9.04 0.56
CA ILE A 16 -6.52 8.66 1.15
C ILE A 16 -5.37 9.03 0.22
N GLN A 17 -5.53 8.79 -1.08
CA GLN A 17 -4.52 9.20 -2.07
C GLN A 17 -4.29 10.70 -2.04
N ASP A 18 -5.37 11.48 -1.96
CA ASP A 18 -5.28 12.95 -1.89
C ASP A 18 -4.54 13.41 -0.64
N GLN A 19 -4.80 12.75 0.50
CA GLN A 19 -4.07 13.03 1.75
C GLN A 19 -2.57 12.76 1.59
N ILE A 20 -2.22 11.67 0.93
CA ILE A 20 -0.82 11.30 0.70
C ILE A 20 -0.15 12.32 -0.20
N ILE A 21 -0.81 12.76 -1.25
CA ILE A 21 -0.30 13.79 -2.15
C ILE A 21 0.01 15.06 -1.36
N ASP A 22 -0.92 15.49 -0.50
CA ASP A 22 -0.73 16.67 0.33
C ASP A 22 0.45 16.50 1.29
N GLU A 23 0.58 15.34 1.91
CA GLU A 23 1.67 15.05 2.84
C GLU A 23 3.02 15.11 2.13
N PHE A 24 3.12 14.54 0.93
CA PHE A 24 4.37 14.58 0.17
C PHE A 24 4.70 15.98 -0.32
N ASN A 25 3.69 16.77 -0.67
CA ASN A 25 3.89 18.16 -1.09
C ASN A 25 4.35 19.07 0.05
N PHE A 26 4.11 18.67 1.29
CA PHE A 26 4.58 19.38 2.46
C PHE A 26 6.11 19.41 2.52
N PHE A 27 6.75 18.33 2.08
CA PHE A 27 8.22 18.23 2.12
C PHE A 27 8.84 18.95 0.93
N LYS A 28 9.96 19.60 1.17
CA LYS A 28 10.60 20.46 0.17
C LYS A 28 11.50 19.71 -0.79
N ASP A 29 12.13 18.64 -0.32
CA ASP A 29 13.07 17.89 -1.15
C ASP A 29 12.88 16.38 -0.98
N TRP A 30 13.58 15.60 -1.80
CA TRP A 30 13.42 14.17 -1.81
C TRP A 30 14.11 13.47 -0.65
N SER A 31 15.11 14.10 -0.02
CA SER A 31 15.69 13.57 1.21
C SER A 31 14.63 13.47 2.30
N GLU A 32 13.82 14.51 2.45
CA GLU A 32 12.73 14.52 3.43
C GLU A 32 11.65 13.51 3.07
N LYS A 33 11.32 13.40 1.79
CA LYS A 33 10.30 12.46 1.31
C LYS A 33 10.74 11.01 1.53
N TYR A 34 12.00 10.69 1.28
CA TYR A 34 12.53 9.36 1.55
C TYR A 34 12.51 9.06 3.04
N GLN A 35 12.87 10.04 3.87
CA GLN A 35 12.82 9.84 5.32
C GLN A 35 11.39 9.56 5.78
N TYR A 36 10.42 10.25 5.20
CA TYR A 36 9.02 10.02 5.49
C TYR A 36 8.59 8.59 5.10
N LEU A 37 9.02 8.11 3.94
CA LEU A 37 8.77 6.73 3.53
C LEU A 37 9.37 5.72 4.51
N ILE A 38 10.60 5.94 4.93
CA ILE A 38 11.28 5.08 5.89
C ILE A 38 10.50 5.04 7.20
N ASP A 39 10.04 6.20 7.66
CA ASP A 39 9.27 6.30 8.90
C ASP A 39 7.93 5.58 8.79
N LEU A 40 7.26 5.67 7.64
CA LEU A 40 6.03 4.91 7.40
C LEU A 40 6.28 3.40 7.51
N GLY A 41 7.39 2.92 6.95
CA GLY A 41 7.74 1.52 7.04
C GLY A 41 8.00 1.06 8.48
N LYS A 42 8.65 1.91 9.27
CA LYS A 42 8.92 1.60 10.68
C LYS A 42 7.64 1.49 11.49
N ASN A 43 6.58 2.16 11.08
CA ASN A 43 5.30 2.16 11.78
C ASN A 43 4.38 1.02 11.34
N LEU A 44 4.80 0.18 10.41
CA LEU A 44 4.00 -1.00 10.04
C LEU A 44 3.83 -1.90 11.26
N PRO A 45 2.62 -2.48 11.44
CA PRO A 45 2.41 -3.47 12.48
C PRO A 45 3.36 -4.65 12.32
N GLU A 46 3.68 -5.29 13.43
CA GLU A 46 4.56 -6.45 13.42
C GLU A 46 4.00 -7.55 12.51
N PHE A 47 4.86 -8.09 11.65
CA PHE A 47 4.50 -9.14 10.71
C PHE A 47 4.91 -10.48 11.31
N LYS A 48 3.99 -11.44 11.32
CA LYS A 48 4.26 -12.77 11.90
C LYS A 48 5.30 -13.52 11.07
N ASP A 49 6.27 -14.14 11.73
CA ASP A 49 7.26 -14.96 11.03
C ASP A 49 6.63 -16.08 10.22
N SER A 50 5.52 -16.64 10.70
CA SER A 50 4.79 -17.67 9.96
C SER A 50 4.25 -17.19 8.62
N ASN A 51 4.14 -15.89 8.43
CA ASN A 51 3.71 -15.28 7.17
C ASN A 51 4.87 -14.90 6.25
N ARG A 52 6.12 -14.99 6.72
CA ARG A 52 7.31 -14.74 5.89
C ARG A 52 7.69 -16.00 5.11
N ILE A 53 6.77 -16.44 4.27
CA ILE A 53 6.90 -17.66 3.47
C ILE A 53 6.91 -17.30 1.99
N ASP A 54 7.43 -18.19 1.18
CA ASP A 54 7.63 -17.94 -0.25
C ASP A 54 6.32 -17.64 -0.99
N SER A 55 5.21 -18.24 -0.57
CA SER A 55 3.91 -17.97 -1.20
C SER A 55 3.41 -16.55 -0.97
N ASN A 56 3.95 -15.84 0.03
CA ASN A 56 3.60 -14.46 0.31
C ASN A 56 4.60 -13.47 -0.31
N LEU A 57 5.69 -13.95 -0.90
CA LEU A 57 6.65 -13.08 -1.57
C LEU A 57 6.06 -12.50 -2.83
N ILE A 58 6.24 -11.20 -3.01
CA ILE A 58 5.86 -10.53 -4.25
C ILE A 58 6.98 -10.71 -5.25
N LYS A 59 6.66 -11.32 -6.38
CA LYS A 59 7.63 -11.52 -7.46
C LYS A 59 7.85 -10.21 -8.21
N GLY A 60 9.06 -10.02 -8.71
CA GLY A 60 9.39 -8.82 -9.46
C GLY A 60 10.00 -7.70 -8.63
N CYS A 61 10.15 -7.92 -7.32
CA CYS A 61 10.84 -6.97 -6.46
C CYS A 61 12.30 -7.37 -6.29
N GLN A 62 13.18 -6.38 -6.23
CA GLN A 62 14.60 -6.59 -5.99
C GLN A 62 14.85 -7.12 -4.57
N SER A 63 14.12 -6.57 -3.62
CA SER A 63 14.19 -6.98 -2.21
C SER A 63 13.10 -8.00 -1.92
N LYS A 64 13.21 -8.70 -0.80
CA LYS A 64 12.13 -9.55 -0.33
C LYS A 64 11.02 -8.68 0.23
N VAL A 65 9.82 -8.83 -0.32
CA VAL A 65 8.61 -8.15 0.15
C VAL A 65 7.54 -9.21 0.31
N TRP A 66 7.04 -9.34 1.54
CA TRP A 66 5.96 -10.28 1.84
C TRP A 66 4.66 -9.52 1.97
N LEU A 67 3.59 -10.05 1.43
CA LEU A 67 2.26 -9.47 1.52
C LEU A 67 1.28 -10.58 1.88
N ASN A 68 0.59 -10.39 2.99
CA ASN A 68 -0.47 -11.27 3.45
C ASN A 68 -1.80 -10.51 3.44
N SER A 69 -2.89 -11.21 3.18
CA SER A 69 -4.20 -10.59 3.16
C SER A 69 -5.20 -11.43 3.93
N SER A 70 -6.24 -10.77 4.42
CA SER A 70 -7.38 -11.41 5.04
C SER A 70 -8.65 -10.69 4.61
N PHE A 71 -9.79 -11.34 4.79
CA PHE A 71 -11.07 -10.78 4.36
C PHE A 71 -12.04 -10.89 5.52
N ASP A 72 -12.49 -9.74 6.02
CA ASP A 72 -13.35 -9.64 7.18
C ASP A 72 -14.36 -8.52 6.98
N ASN A 73 -15.63 -8.79 7.27
CA ASN A 73 -16.71 -7.82 7.13
C ASN A 73 -16.76 -7.17 5.74
N ASN A 74 -16.49 -7.95 4.70
CA ASN A 74 -16.48 -7.51 3.31
C ASN A 74 -15.33 -6.54 2.98
N LEU A 75 -14.33 -6.45 3.86
CA LEU A 75 -13.16 -5.60 3.67
C LEU A 75 -11.91 -6.45 3.56
N VAL A 76 -11.01 -6.07 2.65
CA VAL A 76 -9.72 -6.74 2.50
C VAL A 76 -8.71 -6.02 3.36
N ILE A 77 -8.05 -6.77 4.24
CA ILE A 77 -7.03 -6.24 5.14
C ILE A 77 -5.68 -6.78 4.69
N PHE A 78 -4.70 -5.92 4.58
CA PHE A 78 -3.35 -6.29 4.15
C PHE A 78 -2.35 -6.13 5.28
N GLU A 79 -1.41 -7.04 5.33
CA GLU A 79 -0.23 -6.98 6.20
C GLU A 79 0.99 -7.24 5.34
N ALA A 80 2.09 -6.58 5.65
CA ALA A 80 3.30 -6.74 4.84
C ALA A 80 4.56 -6.48 5.65
N ASP A 81 5.68 -6.92 5.07
CA ASP A 81 7.01 -6.63 5.58
C ASP A 81 8.01 -6.69 4.43
N SER A 82 9.20 -6.19 4.66
CA SER A 82 10.29 -6.25 3.69
C SER A 82 11.62 -6.25 4.42
N ASP A 83 12.63 -6.81 3.77
CA ASP A 83 13.99 -6.79 4.29
C ASP A 83 14.77 -5.52 3.88
N ALA A 84 14.14 -4.63 3.11
CA ALA A 84 14.73 -3.36 2.68
C ALA A 84 13.87 -2.18 3.16
N ILE A 85 14.51 -1.17 3.74
CA ILE A 85 13.80 -0.07 4.41
C ILE A 85 12.96 0.77 3.45
N ILE A 86 13.45 1.02 2.24
CA ILE A 86 12.69 1.80 1.25
C ILE A 86 11.51 0.99 0.74
N SER A 87 11.71 -0.28 0.41
CA SER A 87 10.63 -1.17 -0.03
C SER A 87 9.56 -1.32 1.05
N LYS A 88 9.99 -1.40 2.31
CA LYS A 88 9.06 -1.46 3.45
C LYS A 88 8.22 -0.20 3.53
N GLY A 89 8.82 0.97 3.31
CA GLY A 89 8.10 2.24 3.26
C GLY A 89 7.09 2.29 2.12
N ILE A 90 7.48 1.82 0.95
CA ILE A 90 6.61 1.81 -0.23
C ILE A 90 5.40 0.89 0.00
N ILE A 91 5.61 -0.32 0.50
CA ILE A 91 4.50 -1.24 0.75
C ILE A 91 3.58 -0.72 1.86
N SER A 92 4.15 -0.02 2.85
CA SER A 92 3.38 0.64 3.89
C SER A 92 2.45 1.69 3.32
N LEU A 93 2.95 2.48 2.37
CA LEU A 93 2.16 3.50 1.69
C LEU A 93 0.99 2.87 0.93
N LEU A 94 1.24 1.79 0.23
CA LEU A 94 0.20 1.07 -0.52
C LEU A 94 -0.84 0.44 0.40
N ILE A 95 -0.42 -0.11 1.52
CA ILE A 95 -1.35 -0.66 2.52
C ILE A 95 -2.24 0.45 3.06
N ARG A 96 -1.70 1.61 3.34
CA ARG A 96 -2.49 2.75 3.80
C ARG A 96 -3.60 3.10 2.82
N VAL A 97 -3.32 2.99 1.53
CA VAL A 97 -4.30 3.31 0.47
C VAL A 97 -5.35 2.21 0.34
N PHE A 98 -4.94 0.95 0.33
CA PHE A 98 -5.80 -0.15 -0.10
C PHE A 98 -6.39 -0.99 1.02
N SER A 99 -5.74 -1.08 2.17
CA SER A 99 -6.22 -1.92 3.27
C SER A 99 -7.50 -1.34 3.87
N GLY A 100 -8.45 -2.21 4.22
CA GLY A 100 -9.69 -1.79 4.83
C GLY A 100 -10.75 -1.32 3.85
N HIS A 101 -10.67 -1.76 2.60
CA HIS A 101 -11.65 -1.42 1.56
C HIS A 101 -12.22 -2.70 0.93
N THR A 102 -13.34 -2.55 0.23
CA THR A 102 -13.95 -3.69 -0.46
C THR A 102 -13.11 -4.12 -1.65
N PRO A 103 -13.22 -5.40 -2.07
CA PRO A 103 -12.51 -5.85 -3.27
C PRO A 103 -12.83 -4.99 -4.50
N GLU A 104 -14.08 -4.60 -4.67
CA GLU A 104 -14.52 -3.79 -5.79
C GLU A 104 -13.83 -2.43 -5.82
N GLU A 105 -13.71 -1.79 -4.66
CA GLU A 105 -13.01 -0.51 -4.54
C GLU A 105 -11.54 -0.64 -4.90
N ILE A 106 -10.89 -1.71 -4.43
CA ILE A 106 -9.47 -1.94 -4.70
C ILE A 106 -9.23 -2.19 -6.19
N ILE A 107 -10.06 -3.01 -6.82
CA ILE A 107 -9.91 -3.37 -8.23
C ILE A 107 -10.09 -2.15 -9.12
N SER A 108 -11.07 -1.30 -8.81
CA SER A 108 -11.39 -0.13 -9.64
C SER A 108 -10.50 1.08 -9.34
N ALA A 109 -9.72 1.05 -8.28
CA ALA A 109 -8.87 2.18 -7.90
C ALA A 109 -7.73 2.37 -8.89
N ASN A 110 -7.42 3.64 -9.19
CA ASN A 110 -6.20 3.97 -9.92
C ASN A 110 -5.08 4.26 -8.91
N VAL A 111 -3.87 4.39 -9.42
CA VAL A 111 -2.69 4.69 -8.60
C VAL A 111 -1.98 5.95 -9.11
N ASP A 112 -2.73 6.89 -9.61
CA ASP A 112 -2.20 8.15 -10.16
C ASP A 112 -1.42 8.94 -9.12
N PHE A 113 -1.71 8.74 -7.83
CA PHE A 113 -0.99 9.43 -6.76
C PHE A 113 0.51 9.15 -6.82
N ILE A 114 0.93 7.99 -7.28
CA ILE A 114 2.34 7.63 -7.39
C ILE A 114 3.06 8.59 -8.34
N GLU A 115 2.45 8.89 -9.48
CA GLU A 115 2.99 9.86 -10.43
C GLU A 115 2.91 11.27 -9.88
N LYS A 116 1.80 11.61 -9.23
CA LYS A 116 1.58 12.95 -8.71
C LYS A 116 2.57 13.32 -7.62
N ILE A 117 2.99 12.38 -6.82
CA ILE A 117 4.03 12.64 -5.81
C ILE A 117 5.44 12.49 -6.40
N GLY A 118 5.57 12.02 -7.63
CA GLY A 118 6.85 11.89 -8.31
C GLY A 118 7.67 10.68 -7.88
N LEU A 119 7.05 9.73 -7.19
CA LEU A 119 7.78 8.60 -6.61
C LEU A 119 8.43 7.73 -7.68
N ASN A 120 7.71 7.41 -8.74
CA ASN A 120 8.23 6.55 -9.80
C ASN A 120 9.41 7.18 -10.54
N SER A 121 9.49 8.51 -10.59
CA SER A 121 10.62 9.21 -11.23
C SER A 121 11.86 9.22 -10.38
N HIS A 122 11.71 9.03 -9.06
CA HIS A 122 12.81 9.11 -8.10
C HIS A 122 13.26 7.73 -7.61
N LEU A 123 12.67 6.67 -8.12
CA LEU A 123 13.10 5.30 -7.84
C LEU A 123 13.95 4.78 -8.99
N SER A 124 14.86 3.85 -8.68
CA SER A 124 15.56 3.12 -9.72
C SER A 124 14.53 2.35 -10.55
N GLN A 125 14.89 1.96 -11.77
CA GLN A 125 14.00 1.20 -12.64
C GLN A 125 13.53 -0.09 -11.96
N THR A 126 14.44 -0.76 -11.28
CA THR A 126 14.13 -2.01 -10.56
C THR A 126 13.12 -1.78 -9.44
N ARG A 127 13.28 -0.70 -8.68
CA ARG A 127 12.32 -0.36 -7.60
C ARG A 127 10.98 0.08 -8.15
N ALA A 128 10.97 0.83 -9.25
CA ALA A 128 9.72 1.24 -9.89
C ALA A 128 8.97 0.00 -10.37
N ASN A 129 9.65 -0.98 -10.94
CA ASN A 129 9.04 -2.24 -11.34
C ASN A 129 8.50 -3.01 -10.15
N GLY A 130 9.23 -3.01 -9.03
CA GLY A 130 8.79 -3.63 -7.79
C GLY A 130 7.51 -3.00 -7.26
N LEU A 131 7.42 -1.68 -7.31
CA LEU A 131 6.22 -0.95 -6.91
C LEU A 131 5.00 -1.39 -7.74
N LEU A 132 5.16 -1.48 -9.05
CA LEU A 132 4.08 -1.95 -9.92
C LEU A 132 3.69 -3.39 -9.59
N SER A 133 4.65 -4.23 -9.27
CA SER A 133 4.38 -5.62 -8.86
C SER A 133 3.60 -5.68 -7.55
N MET A 134 3.89 -4.79 -6.60
CA MET A 134 3.14 -4.68 -5.35
C MET A 134 1.69 -4.31 -5.59
N VAL A 135 1.45 -3.30 -6.44
CA VAL A 135 0.08 -2.87 -6.79
C VAL A 135 -0.68 -4.02 -7.46
N LYS A 136 -0.01 -4.69 -8.40
CA LYS A 136 -0.61 -5.83 -9.11
C LYS A 136 -1.01 -6.94 -8.14
N GLN A 137 -0.14 -7.27 -7.20
CA GLN A 137 -0.43 -8.34 -6.23
C GLN A 137 -1.60 -7.98 -5.32
N ILE A 138 -1.68 -6.72 -4.89
CA ILE A 138 -2.80 -6.22 -4.10
C ILE A 138 -4.11 -6.42 -4.86
N LYS A 139 -4.13 -6.08 -6.14
CA LYS A 139 -5.34 -6.23 -6.97
C LYS A 139 -5.67 -7.69 -7.24
N ILE A 140 -4.67 -8.56 -7.37
CA ILE A 140 -4.89 -10.00 -7.52
C ILE A 140 -5.59 -10.57 -6.29
N TYR A 141 -5.16 -10.19 -5.09
CA TYR A 141 -5.84 -10.62 -3.86
C TYR A 141 -7.28 -10.14 -3.83
N ALA A 142 -7.52 -8.89 -4.21
CA ALA A 142 -8.88 -8.35 -4.26
C ALA A 142 -9.76 -9.10 -5.25
N LEU A 143 -9.24 -9.45 -6.43
CA LEU A 143 -9.96 -10.25 -7.40
C LEU A 143 -10.34 -11.63 -6.85
N ALA A 144 -9.42 -12.26 -6.12
CA ALA A 144 -9.67 -13.56 -5.52
C ALA A 144 -10.82 -13.50 -4.50
N TYR A 145 -10.85 -12.46 -3.69
CA TYR A 145 -11.91 -12.28 -2.70
C TYR A 145 -13.24 -11.92 -3.37
N GLN A 146 -13.20 -11.12 -4.43
CA GLN A 146 -14.42 -10.80 -5.18
C GLN A 146 -15.05 -12.05 -5.78
N ALA A 147 -14.24 -12.96 -6.29
CA ALA A 147 -14.70 -14.20 -6.89
C ALA A 147 -15.33 -15.15 -5.88
N LYS A 148 -14.99 -15.02 -4.59
CA LYS A 148 -15.51 -15.88 -3.52
C LYS A 148 -16.85 -15.42 -2.96
N LYS A 149 -17.30 -14.24 -3.31
CA LYS A 149 -18.58 -13.72 -2.83
C LYS A 149 -19.77 -14.47 -3.40
#